data_b796545cccfee0ca4da1f0045e5e7cb3
#
_entry.id   b796545cccfee0ca4da1f0045e5e7cb3
#
_cell.length_a   1.000
_cell.length_b   1.000
_cell.length_c   1.000
_cell.angle_alpha   90.00
_cell.angle_beta   90.00
_cell.angle_gamma   90.00
#
_symmetry.space_group_name_H-M   'P 1'
#
loop_
_entity.id
_entity.type
_entity.pdbx_description
1 polymer ?
#
loop_
_entity_poly.entity_id
_entity_poly.type
_entity_poly.pdbx_seq_one_letter_code
_entity_poly.pdbx_strand_id
1 'polypeptide(L)'
;MRSMLQCMDCGREYPTNRVLYPCEACGGLLDVVHDLDALRSSVSRELFDARLGGLALPWRSGVWRYKELVYPDLADDEIVTRPEGNTNLYQSARLSEYAGIRTLYFKHEGENPTGSFKDRGMTGGVTQARVLGMKRVACASTGNTSASLAAYAAWSGLQGIVLFQNQQVALGKLSQAVAYGAVCIQVAADFDRNLELVRELSESLGIYVLNSVNPFRLEGQKTIMFELIQQLGWHAPDWIIVPGGNLGNSSAFGKGLK
;
A
#
# COMPACT_ATOMS: atom_id res chain seq x y z
N MET A 1 8.80 18.09 10.94
CA MET A 1 8.01 17.01 10.34
C MET A 1 8.54 16.81 8.92
N ARG A 2 9.02 15.63 8.59
CA ARG A 2 9.68 15.34 7.29
C ARG A 2 8.69 14.88 6.21
N SER A 3 7.41 14.79 6.55
CA SER A 3 6.34 14.36 5.64
C SER A 3 5.13 15.27 5.73
N MET A 4 4.48 15.50 4.60
CA MET A 4 3.21 16.23 4.51
C MET A 4 2.33 15.64 3.41
N LEU A 5 1.03 15.94 3.46
CA LEU A 5 0.13 15.67 2.35
C LEU A 5 0.17 16.87 1.40
N GLN A 6 0.35 16.63 0.11
CA GLN A 6 0.34 17.68 -0.90
C GLN A 6 -0.69 17.36 -1.98
N CYS A 7 -1.48 18.36 -2.36
CA CYS A 7 -2.40 18.20 -3.47
C CYS A 7 -1.66 18.12 -4.80
N MET A 8 -1.98 17.11 -5.58
CA MET A 8 -1.35 16.88 -6.88
C MET A 8 -1.74 17.95 -7.92
N ASP A 9 -2.91 18.60 -7.77
CA ASP A 9 -3.43 19.57 -8.72
C ASP A 9 -3.05 21.02 -8.37
N CYS A 10 -3.27 21.43 -7.12
CA CYS A 10 -3.05 22.83 -6.71
C CYS A 10 -1.82 23.05 -5.82
N GLY A 11 -1.10 22.00 -5.44
CA GLY A 11 0.09 22.08 -4.62
C GLY A 11 -0.14 22.42 -3.14
N ARG A 12 -1.39 22.57 -2.68
CA ARG A 12 -1.68 22.88 -1.27
C ARG A 12 -1.22 21.76 -0.35
N GLU A 13 -0.61 22.16 0.75
CA GLU A 13 -0.02 21.26 1.73
C GLU A 13 -0.87 21.16 3.00
N TYR A 14 -0.85 19.96 3.61
CA TYR A 14 -1.57 19.65 4.84
C TYR A 14 -0.71 18.74 5.73
N PRO A 15 -0.85 18.83 7.06
CA PRO A 15 -0.13 17.93 7.94
C PRO A 15 -0.66 16.50 7.85
N THR A 16 0.21 15.51 8.07
CA THR A 16 -0.14 14.07 7.98
C THR A 16 -1.03 13.58 9.14
N ASN A 17 -1.20 14.36 10.19
CA ASN A 17 -2.05 14.04 11.34
C ASN A 17 -3.54 14.37 11.12
N ARG A 18 -3.95 14.61 9.89
CA ARG A 18 -5.35 14.85 9.51
C ARG A 18 -5.88 13.72 8.63
N VAL A 19 -7.16 13.40 8.80
CA VAL A 19 -7.88 12.50 7.89
C VAL A 19 -8.35 13.30 6.70
N LEU A 20 -7.66 13.16 5.58
CA LEU A 20 -8.01 13.81 4.33
C LEU A 20 -7.87 12.84 3.16
N TYR A 21 -8.81 12.83 2.26
CA TYR A 21 -8.77 12.05 1.01
C TYR A 21 -8.71 12.94 -0.22
N PRO A 22 -9.68 13.90 -0.45
CA PRO A 22 -9.51 14.96 -1.43
C PRO A 22 -8.89 16.21 -0.78
N CYS A 23 -8.29 17.04 -1.61
CA CYS A 23 -7.88 18.39 -1.25
C CYS A 23 -9.08 19.26 -0.89
N GLU A 24 -9.06 19.92 0.26
CA GLU A 24 -10.15 20.81 0.71
C GLU A 24 -10.30 22.05 -0.19
N ALA A 25 -9.28 22.42 -0.94
CA ALA A 25 -9.30 23.61 -1.77
C ALA A 25 -9.83 23.37 -3.19
N CYS A 26 -9.53 22.22 -3.80
CA CYS A 26 -9.86 21.97 -5.22
C CYS A 26 -10.45 20.58 -5.49
N GLY A 27 -10.57 19.72 -4.47
CA GLY A 27 -11.07 18.35 -4.63
C GLY A 27 -10.05 17.37 -5.25
N GLY A 28 -8.85 17.81 -5.57
CA GLY A 28 -7.81 16.98 -6.19
C GLY A 28 -7.25 15.92 -5.26
N LEU A 29 -6.55 14.94 -5.82
CA LEU A 29 -5.94 13.85 -5.05
C LEU A 29 -4.76 14.37 -4.21
N LEU A 30 -4.56 13.73 -3.07
CA LEU A 30 -3.43 14.01 -2.18
C LEU A 30 -2.33 12.98 -2.36
N ASP A 31 -1.09 13.43 -2.28
CA ASP A 31 0.11 12.60 -2.20
C ASP A 31 0.85 12.83 -0.88
N VAL A 32 1.59 11.83 -0.41
CA VAL A 32 2.52 11.99 0.73
C VAL A 32 3.86 12.45 0.18
N VAL A 33 4.31 13.61 0.56
CA VAL A 33 5.62 14.16 0.13
C VAL A 33 6.57 14.14 1.31
N HIS A 34 7.79 13.66 1.08
CA HIS A 34 8.87 13.63 2.06
C HIS A 34 9.95 14.66 1.73
N ASP A 35 10.55 15.25 2.75
CA ASP A 35 11.75 16.09 2.61
C ASP A 35 12.97 15.19 2.36
N LEU A 36 13.21 14.87 1.08
CA LEU A 36 14.29 13.99 0.66
C LEU A 36 15.66 14.60 0.90
N ASP A 37 15.79 15.92 0.87
CA ASP A 37 17.07 16.57 1.14
C ASP A 37 17.47 16.42 2.61
N ALA A 38 16.52 16.53 3.54
CA ALA A 38 16.75 16.25 4.95
C ALA A 38 17.07 14.79 5.23
N LEU A 39 16.62 13.87 4.37
CA LEU A 39 16.86 12.43 4.50
C LEU A 39 18.18 11.96 3.88
N ARG A 40 18.76 12.74 2.98
CA ARG A 40 19.94 12.37 2.17
C ARG A 40 21.13 11.86 2.99
N SER A 41 21.36 12.39 4.18
CA SER A 41 22.45 11.98 5.06
C SER A 41 22.17 10.72 5.88
N SER A 42 20.91 10.31 5.97
CA SER A 42 20.45 9.17 6.77
C SER A 42 20.03 7.94 5.95
N VAL A 43 20.05 8.05 4.62
CA VAL A 43 19.60 7.00 3.68
C VAL A 43 20.71 6.64 2.73
N SER A 44 20.98 5.34 2.58
CA SER A 44 21.91 4.84 1.57
C SER A 44 21.52 3.42 1.11
N ARG A 45 22.07 2.98 0.00
CA ARG A 45 21.88 1.59 -0.49
C ARG A 45 22.41 0.58 0.52
N GLU A 46 23.56 0.86 1.10
CA GLU A 46 24.23 0.03 2.10
C GLU A 46 23.37 -0.16 3.37
N LEU A 47 22.64 0.89 3.79
CA LEU A 47 21.68 0.81 4.89
C LEU A 47 20.58 -0.23 4.59
N PHE A 48 20.01 -0.17 3.38
CA PHE A 48 18.95 -1.09 2.98
C PHE A 48 19.48 -2.51 2.74
N ASP A 49 20.70 -2.64 2.24
CA ASP A 49 21.36 -3.94 2.07
C ASP A 49 21.70 -4.58 3.42
N ALA A 50 22.13 -3.80 4.40
CA ALA A 50 22.39 -4.28 5.76
C ALA A 50 21.11 -4.80 6.47
N ARG A 51 19.93 -4.29 6.09
CA ARG A 51 18.63 -4.75 6.59
C ARG A 51 18.11 -5.98 5.85
N LEU A 52 18.70 -6.33 4.70
CA LEU A 52 18.31 -7.50 3.92
C LEU A 52 18.63 -8.77 4.71
N GLY A 53 17.65 -9.64 4.90
CA GLY A 53 17.81 -10.84 5.71
C GLY A 53 17.72 -10.62 7.22
N GLY A 54 17.49 -9.38 7.68
CA GLY A 54 17.20 -9.08 9.09
C GLY A 54 15.92 -9.80 9.57
N LEU A 55 15.97 -10.42 10.76
CA LEU A 55 14.84 -11.16 11.31
C LEU A 55 13.96 -10.30 12.23
N ALA A 56 14.48 -9.20 12.72
CA ALA A 56 13.78 -8.31 13.63
C ALA A 56 12.71 -7.48 12.88
N LEU A 57 11.55 -7.28 13.52
CA LEU A 57 10.56 -6.31 13.08
C LEU A 57 11.01 -4.89 13.47
N PRO A 58 10.71 -3.87 12.65
CA PRO A 58 9.97 -3.95 11.40
C PRO A 58 10.83 -4.29 10.16
N TRP A 59 12.15 -4.40 10.28
CA TRP A 59 13.11 -4.50 9.17
C TRP A 59 12.95 -5.77 8.34
N ARG A 60 12.34 -6.82 8.90
CA ARG A 60 11.97 -8.03 8.17
C ARG A 60 10.92 -7.79 7.08
N SER A 61 10.18 -6.69 7.13
CA SER A 61 9.23 -6.33 6.08
C SER A 61 9.95 -5.78 4.85
N GLY A 62 9.54 -6.20 3.66
CA GLY A 62 9.98 -5.63 2.39
C GLY A 62 9.43 -4.22 2.12
N VAL A 63 8.55 -3.71 2.99
CA VAL A 63 8.09 -2.31 2.99
C VAL A 63 8.91 -1.49 3.99
N TRP A 64 8.96 -1.92 5.23
CA TRP A 64 9.54 -1.14 6.34
C TRP A 64 11.07 -1.20 6.39
N ARG A 65 11.68 -2.09 5.62
CA ARG A 65 13.11 -2.01 5.34
C ARG A 65 13.52 -0.64 4.79
N TYR A 66 12.62 0.02 4.07
CA TYR A 66 12.78 1.36 3.49
C TYR A 66 12.02 2.45 4.28
N LYS A 67 11.88 2.29 5.59
CA LYS A 67 11.07 3.14 6.47
C LYS A 67 11.30 4.64 6.23
N GLU A 68 12.55 5.06 6.09
CA GLU A 68 12.94 6.45 5.89
C GLU A 68 12.35 7.06 4.61
N LEU A 69 12.07 6.21 3.61
CA LEU A 69 11.43 6.61 2.35
C LEU A 69 9.92 6.36 2.34
N VAL A 70 9.37 5.66 3.35
CA VAL A 70 7.93 5.34 3.46
C VAL A 70 7.25 6.24 4.47
N TYR A 71 7.85 6.39 5.67
CA TYR A 71 7.33 7.22 6.74
C TYR A 71 8.45 7.59 7.73
N PRO A 72 9.30 8.59 7.40
CA PRO A 72 10.54 8.88 8.11
C PRO A 72 10.37 9.24 9.59
N ASP A 73 9.28 9.92 9.96
CA ASP A 73 9.04 10.41 11.32
C ASP A 73 8.33 9.39 12.24
N LEU A 74 7.98 8.20 11.71
CA LEU A 74 7.25 7.19 12.45
C LEU A 74 8.15 6.48 13.46
N ALA A 75 7.65 6.22 14.68
CA ALA A 75 8.33 5.34 15.63
C ALA A 75 8.19 3.86 15.22
N ASP A 76 9.20 3.04 15.49
CA ASP A 76 9.24 1.65 15.02
C ASP A 76 8.14 0.78 15.64
N ASP A 77 7.73 1.07 16.87
CA ASP A 77 6.66 0.39 17.63
C ASP A 77 5.24 0.78 17.19
N GLU A 78 5.11 1.86 16.41
CA GLU A 78 3.84 2.25 15.80
C GLU A 78 3.54 1.48 14.51
N ILE A 79 4.55 0.84 13.93
CA ILE A 79 4.42 0.13 12.66
C ILE A 79 3.54 -1.11 12.79
N VAL A 80 2.56 -1.22 11.92
CA VAL A 80 1.75 -2.43 11.73
C VAL A 80 2.29 -3.21 10.54
N THR A 81 2.91 -4.36 10.78
CA THR A 81 3.44 -5.21 9.71
C THR A 81 3.11 -6.68 9.91
N ARG A 82 2.95 -7.41 8.84
CA ARG A 82 2.83 -8.87 8.75
C ARG A 82 3.93 -9.42 7.85
N PRO A 83 5.17 -9.02 8.03
CA PRO A 83 6.36 -9.01 7.17
C PRO A 83 6.05 -9.17 5.67
N GLU A 84 5.18 -8.30 5.16
CA GLU A 84 4.85 -8.21 3.73
C GLU A 84 6.06 -7.77 2.90
N GLY A 85 6.01 -8.02 1.61
CA GLY A 85 7.14 -7.83 0.73
C GLY A 85 8.13 -8.99 0.78
N ASN A 86 9.38 -8.75 0.45
CA ASN A 86 10.42 -9.78 0.27
C ASN A 86 9.99 -10.88 -0.71
N THR A 87 9.19 -10.49 -1.69
CA THR A 87 8.68 -11.40 -2.71
C THR A 87 9.78 -11.77 -3.71
N ASN A 88 9.74 -12.97 -4.23
CA ASN A 88 10.78 -13.44 -5.12
C ASN A 88 10.77 -12.72 -6.47
N LEU A 89 11.95 -12.54 -7.01
CA LEU A 89 12.20 -12.12 -8.39
C LEU A 89 12.70 -13.34 -9.17
N TYR A 90 11.78 -14.01 -9.85
CA TYR A 90 12.09 -15.22 -10.61
C TYR A 90 12.70 -14.90 -11.97
N GLN A 91 13.70 -15.67 -12.36
CA GLN A 91 14.27 -15.66 -13.70
C GLN A 91 14.22 -17.08 -14.29
N SER A 92 13.89 -17.19 -15.57
CA SER A 92 13.86 -18.46 -16.29
C SER A 92 14.36 -18.29 -17.71
N ALA A 93 15.42 -19.01 -18.07
CA ALA A 93 15.95 -19.01 -19.43
C ALA A 93 14.88 -19.46 -20.45
N ARG A 94 14.11 -20.52 -20.11
CA ARG A 94 13.03 -21.03 -20.98
C ARG A 94 11.95 -19.99 -21.23
N LEU A 95 11.58 -19.19 -20.23
CA LEU A 95 10.57 -18.14 -20.39
C LEU A 95 11.13 -16.94 -21.16
N SER A 96 12.40 -16.62 -20.99
CA SER A 96 13.10 -15.60 -21.81
C SER A 96 13.13 -15.99 -23.27
N GLU A 97 13.47 -17.25 -23.58
CA GLU A 97 13.46 -17.80 -24.94
C GLU A 97 12.05 -17.77 -25.54
N TYR A 98 11.03 -18.23 -24.80
CA TYR A 98 9.63 -18.20 -25.23
C TYR A 98 9.15 -16.78 -25.56
N ALA A 99 9.54 -15.79 -24.75
CA ALA A 99 9.19 -14.38 -24.95
C ALA A 99 10.03 -13.68 -26.03
N GLY A 100 11.07 -14.32 -26.55
CA GLY A 100 11.97 -13.73 -27.54
C GLY A 100 12.83 -12.58 -27.02
N ILE A 101 13.10 -12.52 -25.71
CA ILE A 101 13.91 -11.49 -25.07
C ILE A 101 15.10 -12.09 -24.33
N ARG A 102 16.19 -11.33 -24.20
CA ARG A 102 17.43 -11.82 -23.61
C ARG A 102 17.27 -12.23 -22.12
N THR A 103 16.57 -11.42 -21.36
CA THR A 103 16.38 -11.64 -19.91
C THR A 103 14.97 -11.23 -19.48
N LEU A 104 14.24 -12.16 -18.88
CA LEU A 104 12.90 -11.94 -18.34
C LEU A 104 12.88 -12.28 -16.84
N TYR A 105 12.38 -11.35 -16.07
CA TYR A 105 12.13 -11.52 -14.64
C TYR A 105 10.64 -11.44 -14.32
N PHE A 106 10.22 -12.17 -13.29
CA PHE A 106 8.86 -12.14 -12.75
C PHE A 106 8.91 -11.77 -11.28
N LYS A 107 8.44 -10.57 -10.94
CA LYS A 107 8.24 -10.13 -9.55
C LYS A 107 6.91 -10.68 -9.06
N HIS A 108 6.96 -11.66 -8.14
CA HIS A 108 5.78 -12.43 -7.73
C HIS A 108 5.08 -11.84 -6.51
N GLU A 109 4.31 -10.79 -6.66
CA GLU A 109 3.56 -10.14 -5.57
C GLU A 109 2.44 -11.00 -4.94
N GLY A 110 2.14 -12.16 -5.49
CA GLY A 110 1.26 -13.17 -4.89
C GLY A 110 1.83 -13.86 -3.64
N GLU A 111 3.11 -13.69 -3.34
CA GLU A 111 3.76 -14.25 -2.14
C GLU A 111 3.54 -13.43 -0.88
N ASN A 112 2.89 -12.29 -0.98
CA ASN A 112 2.49 -11.49 0.18
C ASN A 112 1.48 -12.26 1.08
N PRO A 113 1.36 -11.92 2.37
CA PRO A 113 0.57 -12.65 3.37
C PRO A 113 -0.88 -12.97 2.99
N THR A 114 -1.56 -12.10 2.23
CA THR A 114 -2.92 -12.35 1.74
C THR A 114 -3.00 -12.68 0.25
N GLY A 115 -1.85 -12.95 -0.37
CA GLY A 115 -1.74 -13.39 -1.76
C GLY A 115 -1.79 -12.25 -2.78
N SER A 116 -1.42 -11.01 -2.41
CA SER A 116 -1.35 -9.91 -3.37
C SER A 116 -0.51 -8.72 -2.87
N PHE A 117 -0.08 -7.86 -3.82
CA PHE A 117 0.62 -6.60 -3.53
C PHE A 117 -0.18 -5.63 -2.65
N LYS A 118 -1.48 -5.86 -2.44
CA LYS A 118 -2.32 -4.99 -1.59
C LYS A 118 -1.80 -4.90 -0.17
N ASP A 119 -1.13 -5.93 0.31
CA ASP A 119 -0.53 -5.98 1.63
C ASP A 119 0.51 -4.88 1.85
N ARG A 120 1.31 -4.58 0.83
CA ARG A 120 2.28 -3.49 0.90
C ARG A 120 1.62 -2.12 1.12
N GLY A 121 0.51 -1.86 0.42
CA GLY A 121 -0.25 -0.64 0.66
C GLY A 121 -1.00 -0.67 1.98
N MET A 122 -1.47 -1.83 2.38
CA MET A 122 -2.31 -1.95 3.58
C MET A 122 -1.49 -1.77 4.85
N THR A 123 -0.25 -2.24 4.90
CA THR A 123 0.65 -1.98 6.04
C THR A 123 0.84 -0.47 6.27
N GLY A 124 1.07 0.32 5.21
CA GLY A 124 1.19 1.78 5.32
C GLY A 124 -0.12 2.45 5.75
N GLY A 125 -1.23 2.09 5.11
CA GLY A 125 -2.54 2.67 5.42
C GLY A 125 -3.05 2.34 6.82
N VAL A 126 -2.88 1.10 7.30
CA VAL A 126 -3.30 0.69 8.67
C VAL A 126 -2.36 1.27 9.72
N THR A 127 -1.07 1.39 9.44
CA THR A 127 -0.14 2.11 10.31
C THR A 127 -0.59 3.56 10.50
N GLN A 128 -0.92 4.26 9.41
CA GLN A 128 -1.46 5.62 9.49
C GLN A 128 -2.77 5.69 10.28
N ALA A 129 -3.67 4.72 10.11
CA ALA A 129 -4.91 4.65 10.89
C ALA A 129 -4.62 4.57 12.41
N ARG A 130 -3.62 3.79 12.83
CA ARG A 130 -3.18 3.72 14.23
C ARG A 130 -2.61 5.04 14.74
N VAL A 131 -1.72 5.66 13.98
CA VAL A 131 -1.14 6.99 14.31
C VAL A 131 -2.23 8.03 14.52
N LEU A 132 -3.31 7.98 13.71
CA LEU A 132 -4.48 8.84 13.84
C LEU A 132 -5.45 8.43 14.98
N GLY A 133 -5.16 7.36 15.73
CA GLY A 133 -6.02 6.88 16.81
C GLY A 133 -7.34 6.26 16.34
N MET A 134 -7.45 5.91 15.06
CA MET A 134 -8.66 5.30 14.49
C MET A 134 -8.93 3.94 15.12
N LYS A 135 -10.21 3.60 15.24
CA LYS A 135 -10.66 2.29 15.73
C LYS A 135 -11.24 1.42 14.62
N ARG A 136 -11.60 2.04 13.49
CA ARG A 136 -12.26 1.39 12.37
C ARG A 136 -11.58 1.77 11.06
N VAL A 137 -11.46 0.78 10.17
CA VAL A 137 -10.95 0.96 8.80
C VAL A 137 -11.94 0.34 7.83
N ALA A 138 -12.14 0.98 6.67
CA ALA A 138 -13.08 0.46 5.68
C ALA A 138 -12.54 0.51 4.25
N CYS A 139 -13.07 -0.35 3.40
CA CYS A 139 -12.92 -0.24 1.95
C CYS A 139 -14.18 -0.71 1.21
N ALA A 140 -14.38 -0.17 0.01
CA ALA A 140 -15.27 -0.71 -0.99
C ALA A 140 -14.48 -1.64 -1.91
N SER A 141 -14.66 -2.96 -1.80
CA SER A 141 -13.94 -3.93 -2.64
C SER A 141 -14.50 -5.35 -2.47
N THR A 142 -14.52 -6.11 -3.56
CA THR A 142 -14.87 -7.55 -3.58
C THR A 142 -13.65 -8.47 -3.70
N GLY A 143 -12.43 -7.91 -3.73
CA GLY A 143 -11.22 -8.66 -4.09
C GLY A 143 -10.07 -8.52 -3.11
N ASN A 144 -8.86 -8.43 -3.64
CA ASN A 144 -7.62 -8.41 -2.85
C ASN A 144 -7.54 -7.27 -1.82
N THR A 145 -8.18 -6.11 -2.07
CA THR A 145 -8.17 -5.02 -1.11
C THR A 145 -8.95 -5.37 0.17
N SER A 146 -10.12 -6.02 0.03
CA SER A 146 -10.91 -6.45 1.19
C SER A 146 -10.20 -7.51 2.03
N ALA A 147 -9.60 -8.51 1.39
CA ALA A 147 -8.84 -9.55 2.08
C ALA A 147 -7.66 -8.98 2.86
N SER A 148 -6.90 -8.09 2.22
CA SER A 148 -5.75 -7.42 2.86
C SER A 148 -6.19 -6.50 4.01
N LEU A 149 -7.22 -5.66 3.79
CA LEU A 149 -7.76 -4.80 4.84
C LEU A 149 -8.18 -5.59 6.07
N ALA A 150 -8.97 -6.66 5.88
CA ALA A 150 -9.46 -7.48 6.98
C ALA A 150 -8.31 -8.11 7.77
N ALA A 151 -7.30 -8.64 7.08
CA ALA A 151 -6.13 -9.25 7.69
C ALA A 151 -5.30 -8.26 8.54
N TYR A 152 -5.05 -7.06 8.01
CA TYR A 152 -4.26 -6.05 8.72
C TYR A 152 -5.06 -5.35 9.82
N ALA A 153 -6.36 -5.16 9.64
CA ALA A 153 -7.26 -4.66 10.70
C ALA A 153 -7.27 -5.62 11.90
N ALA A 154 -7.53 -6.91 11.66
CA ALA A 154 -7.50 -7.93 12.71
C ALA A 154 -6.15 -7.98 13.43
N TRP A 155 -5.04 -7.94 12.67
CA TRP A 155 -3.69 -7.98 13.22
C TRP A 155 -3.37 -6.79 14.14
N SER A 156 -3.92 -5.62 13.83
CA SER A 156 -3.69 -4.37 14.57
C SER A 156 -4.75 -4.07 15.64
N GLY A 157 -5.73 -4.94 15.84
CA GLY A 157 -6.84 -4.72 16.77
C GLY A 157 -7.85 -3.67 16.30
N LEU A 158 -7.88 -3.34 15.00
CA LEU A 158 -8.87 -2.44 14.43
C LEU A 158 -10.08 -3.23 13.90
N GLN A 159 -11.26 -2.61 13.88
CA GLN A 159 -12.42 -3.18 13.22
C GLN A 159 -12.34 -2.94 11.71
N GLY A 160 -12.21 -4.02 10.94
CA GLY A 160 -12.31 -3.98 9.48
C GLY A 160 -13.77 -3.96 9.01
N ILE A 161 -14.08 -3.10 8.04
CA ILE A 161 -15.40 -3.00 7.40
C ILE A 161 -15.21 -3.10 5.90
N VAL A 162 -15.93 -4.01 5.25
CA VAL A 162 -15.86 -4.24 3.81
C VAL A 162 -17.24 -4.01 3.20
N LEU A 163 -17.35 -3.03 2.31
CA LEU A 163 -18.54 -2.84 1.50
C LEU A 163 -18.35 -3.50 0.14
N PHE A 164 -19.35 -4.27 -0.32
CA PHE A 164 -19.27 -4.97 -1.59
C PHE A 164 -20.60 -5.04 -2.33
N GLN A 165 -20.53 -5.22 -3.65
CA GLN A 165 -21.68 -5.33 -4.53
C GLN A 165 -22.26 -6.75 -4.56
N ASN A 166 -23.55 -6.87 -4.88
CA ASN A 166 -24.23 -8.15 -4.97
C ASN A 166 -23.76 -9.06 -6.13
N GLN A 167 -23.23 -8.49 -7.22
CA GLN A 167 -23.12 -9.20 -8.50
C GLN A 167 -21.71 -9.67 -8.91
N GLN A 168 -20.64 -9.26 -8.23
CA GLN A 168 -19.26 -9.59 -8.61
C GLN A 168 -18.38 -9.87 -7.40
N VAL A 169 -18.65 -10.97 -6.72
CA VAL A 169 -17.90 -11.32 -5.52
C VAL A 169 -16.85 -12.38 -5.85
N ALA A 170 -15.58 -12.06 -5.65
CA ALA A 170 -14.52 -13.05 -5.59
C ALA A 170 -14.68 -13.84 -4.27
N LEU A 171 -15.47 -14.91 -4.29
CA LEU A 171 -15.86 -15.68 -3.09
C LEU A 171 -14.67 -16.02 -2.19
N GLY A 172 -13.54 -16.45 -2.75
CA GLY A 172 -12.34 -16.75 -1.98
C GLY A 172 -11.76 -15.56 -1.22
N LYS A 173 -11.88 -14.33 -1.76
CA LYS A 173 -11.38 -13.12 -1.09
C LYS A 173 -12.37 -12.60 -0.04
N LEU A 174 -13.67 -12.70 -0.30
CA LEU A 174 -14.68 -12.40 0.70
C LEU A 174 -14.61 -13.38 1.87
N SER A 175 -14.42 -14.68 1.61
CA SER A 175 -14.22 -15.69 2.65
C SER A 175 -13.00 -15.37 3.54
N GLN A 176 -11.91 -14.88 2.95
CA GLN A 176 -10.76 -14.39 3.73
C GLN A 176 -11.15 -13.22 4.64
N ALA A 177 -11.90 -12.23 4.12
CA ALA A 177 -12.31 -11.07 4.91
C ALA A 177 -13.21 -11.50 6.10
N VAL A 178 -14.15 -12.39 5.87
CA VAL A 178 -15.01 -12.96 6.93
C VAL A 178 -14.18 -13.74 7.94
N ALA A 179 -13.25 -14.58 7.49
CA ALA A 179 -12.39 -15.40 8.37
C ALA A 179 -11.49 -14.54 9.28
N TYR A 180 -11.09 -13.33 8.84
CA TYR A 180 -10.38 -12.36 9.65
C TYR A 180 -11.31 -11.50 10.54
N GLY A 181 -12.62 -11.77 10.57
CA GLY A 181 -13.56 -11.08 11.44
C GLY A 181 -13.98 -9.67 10.97
N ALA A 182 -13.81 -9.36 9.69
CA ALA A 182 -14.30 -8.10 9.15
C ALA A 182 -15.84 -8.09 9.06
N VAL A 183 -16.44 -6.94 9.31
CA VAL A 183 -17.87 -6.70 9.03
C VAL A 183 -18.03 -6.53 7.53
N CYS A 184 -18.71 -7.47 6.89
CA CYS A 184 -18.96 -7.48 5.46
C CYS A 184 -20.37 -7.00 5.17
N ILE A 185 -20.50 -5.87 4.52
CA ILE A 185 -21.79 -5.20 4.22
C ILE A 185 -22.04 -5.27 2.71
N GLN A 186 -23.09 -5.98 2.34
CA GLN A 186 -23.57 -6.01 0.96
C GLN A 186 -24.44 -4.81 0.67
N VAL A 187 -24.12 -4.07 -0.38
CA VAL A 187 -24.85 -2.87 -0.79
C VAL A 187 -25.39 -3.06 -2.20
N ALA A 188 -26.66 -2.71 -2.39
CA ALA A 188 -27.34 -2.72 -3.69
C ALA A 188 -26.98 -1.45 -4.50
N ALA A 189 -25.68 -1.22 -4.75
CA ALA A 189 -25.16 -0.08 -5.48
C ALA A 189 -23.91 -0.51 -6.29
N ASP A 190 -23.51 0.34 -7.24
CA ASP A 190 -22.26 0.15 -8.00
C ASP A 190 -21.00 0.46 -7.16
N PHE A 191 -19.84 0.29 -7.75
CA PHE A 191 -18.56 0.53 -7.06
C PHE A 191 -18.38 1.99 -6.65
N ASP A 192 -18.74 2.92 -7.52
CA ASP A 192 -18.54 4.35 -7.30
C ASP A 192 -19.44 4.84 -6.17
N ARG A 193 -20.71 4.45 -6.16
CA ARG A 193 -21.64 4.77 -5.07
C ARG A 193 -21.23 4.13 -3.75
N ASN A 194 -20.68 2.91 -3.76
CA ASN A 194 -20.11 2.29 -2.56
C ASN A 194 -18.92 3.06 -2.01
N LEU A 195 -18.06 3.58 -2.88
CA LEU A 195 -16.93 4.39 -2.48
C LEU A 195 -17.38 5.75 -1.90
N GLU A 196 -18.38 6.39 -2.50
CA GLU A 196 -19.00 7.60 -1.96
C GLU A 196 -19.62 7.34 -0.58
N LEU A 197 -20.39 6.27 -0.44
CA LEU A 197 -21.02 5.88 0.83
C LEU A 197 -19.98 5.67 1.93
N VAL A 198 -18.87 4.97 1.63
CA VAL A 198 -17.78 4.80 2.60
C VAL A 198 -17.19 6.14 3.01
N ARG A 199 -17.05 7.08 2.09
CA ARG A 199 -16.54 8.43 2.38
C ARG A 199 -17.54 9.24 3.23
N GLU A 200 -18.80 9.27 2.86
CA GLU A 200 -19.87 9.94 3.63
C GLU A 200 -19.94 9.43 5.08
N LEU A 201 -19.85 8.10 5.25
CA LEU A 201 -19.89 7.48 6.56
C LEU A 201 -18.57 7.62 7.34
N SER A 202 -17.45 7.86 6.66
CA SER A 202 -16.13 7.92 7.30
C SER A 202 -16.03 9.04 8.33
N GLU A 203 -16.56 10.22 8.03
CA GLU A 203 -16.53 11.37 8.92
C GLU A 203 -17.47 11.18 10.12
N SER A 204 -18.72 10.76 9.88
CA SER A 204 -19.73 10.61 10.93
C SER A 204 -19.46 9.46 11.89
N LEU A 205 -18.82 8.38 11.42
CA LEU A 205 -18.58 7.17 12.18
C LEU A 205 -17.11 6.98 12.63
N GLY A 206 -16.23 7.92 12.34
CA GLY A 206 -14.80 7.82 12.67
C GLY A 206 -14.14 6.61 12.01
N ILE A 207 -14.40 6.40 10.72
CA ILE A 207 -13.88 5.29 9.91
C ILE A 207 -12.77 5.81 9.00
N TYR A 208 -11.60 5.15 9.00
CA TYR A 208 -10.52 5.50 8.08
C TYR A 208 -10.62 4.67 6.79
N VAL A 209 -10.75 5.36 5.64
CA VAL A 209 -10.96 4.71 4.33
C VAL A 209 -9.63 4.29 3.73
N LEU A 210 -9.55 3.03 3.30
CA LEU A 210 -8.36 2.39 2.74
C LEU A 210 -8.59 1.91 1.29
N ASN A 211 -9.26 2.71 0.49
CA ASN A 211 -9.33 2.56 -0.96
C ASN A 211 -8.08 3.14 -1.67
N SER A 212 -8.04 3.09 -3.00
CA SER A 212 -6.91 3.59 -3.82
C SER A 212 -6.66 5.10 -3.68
N VAL A 213 -7.62 5.84 -3.18
CA VAL A 213 -7.52 7.29 -2.90
C VAL A 213 -6.68 7.61 -1.66
N ASN A 214 -6.35 6.62 -0.84
CA ASN A 214 -5.55 6.83 0.36
C ASN A 214 -4.07 6.92 0.02
N PRO A 215 -3.40 8.06 0.25
CA PRO A 215 -2.03 8.28 -0.20
C PRO A 215 -1.00 7.43 0.55
N PHE A 216 -1.24 7.09 1.82
CA PHE A 216 -0.33 6.23 2.60
C PHE A 216 -0.25 4.80 2.07
N ARG A 217 -1.28 4.34 1.33
CA ARG A 217 -1.20 3.07 0.64
C ARG A 217 -0.19 3.11 -0.51
N LEU A 218 -0.07 4.22 -1.21
CA LEU A 218 0.92 4.39 -2.28
C LEU A 218 2.34 4.34 -1.74
N GLU A 219 2.57 4.86 -0.53
CA GLU A 219 3.86 4.79 0.15
C GLU A 219 4.33 3.34 0.38
N GLY A 220 3.44 2.47 0.80
CA GLY A 220 3.75 1.05 0.91
C GLY A 220 3.94 0.37 -0.45
N GLN A 221 3.11 0.69 -1.44
CA GLN A 221 3.16 0.07 -2.77
C GLN A 221 4.41 0.47 -3.58
N LYS A 222 4.92 1.69 -3.44
CA LYS A 222 6.13 2.14 -4.14
C LYS A 222 7.37 1.30 -3.80
N THR A 223 7.37 0.64 -2.64
CA THR A 223 8.49 -0.22 -2.21
C THR A 223 8.68 -1.46 -3.08
N ILE A 224 7.70 -1.81 -3.93
CA ILE A 224 7.88 -2.84 -4.95
C ILE A 224 9.05 -2.47 -5.87
N MET A 225 9.16 -1.19 -6.23
CA MET A 225 10.26 -0.70 -7.07
C MET A 225 11.59 -0.68 -6.33
N PHE A 226 11.61 -0.26 -5.08
CA PHE A 226 12.83 -0.29 -4.27
C PHE A 226 13.37 -1.72 -4.14
N GLU A 227 12.49 -2.64 -3.81
CA GLU A 227 12.84 -4.06 -3.66
C GLU A 227 13.28 -4.70 -4.98
N LEU A 228 12.59 -4.41 -6.08
CA LEU A 228 12.95 -4.88 -7.41
C LEU A 228 14.37 -4.41 -7.79
N ILE A 229 14.64 -3.10 -7.63
CA ILE A 229 15.94 -2.52 -7.98
C ILE A 229 17.03 -3.07 -7.05
N GLN A 230 16.76 -3.23 -5.75
CA GLN A 230 17.70 -3.85 -4.81
C GLN A 230 18.01 -5.31 -5.21
N GLN A 231 17.00 -6.10 -5.59
CA GLN A 231 17.18 -7.49 -6.06
C GLN A 231 17.96 -7.58 -7.38
N LEU A 232 17.97 -6.52 -8.18
CA LEU A 232 18.77 -6.39 -9.40
C LEU A 232 20.15 -5.73 -9.15
N GLY A 233 20.62 -5.69 -7.89
CA GLY A 233 21.90 -5.06 -7.55
C GLY A 233 21.92 -3.55 -7.76
N TRP A 234 20.79 -2.88 -7.49
CA TRP A 234 20.57 -1.44 -7.67
C TRP A 234 20.63 -0.97 -9.12
N HIS A 235 20.29 -1.84 -10.06
CA HIS A 235 20.16 -1.53 -11.49
C HIS A 235 18.68 -1.55 -11.91
N ALA A 236 18.26 -0.54 -12.64
CA ALA A 236 16.92 -0.52 -13.20
C ALA A 236 16.84 -1.46 -14.43
N PRO A 237 15.75 -2.20 -14.61
CA PRO A 237 15.50 -2.94 -15.84
C PRO A 237 15.11 -1.96 -16.98
N ASP A 238 15.30 -2.40 -18.23
CA ASP A 238 14.91 -1.59 -19.42
C ASP A 238 13.40 -1.38 -19.48
N TRP A 239 12.61 -2.38 -19.08
CA TRP A 239 11.16 -2.37 -19.14
C TRP A 239 10.54 -2.98 -17.88
N ILE A 240 9.45 -2.37 -17.40
CA ILE A 240 8.61 -2.91 -16.34
C ILE A 240 7.18 -2.99 -16.87
N ILE A 241 6.66 -4.21 -16.98
CA ILE A 241 5.31 -4.47 -17.49
C ILE A 241 4.41 -4.83 -16.32
N VAL A 242 3.32 -4.10 -16.16
CA VAL A 242 2.39 -4.25 -15.04
C VAL A 242 0.93 -4.18 -15.49
N PRO A 243 0.00 -4.80 -14.75
CA PRO A 243 -1.43 -4.63 -15.02
C PRO A 243 -1.85 -3.16 -14.89
N GLY A 244 -2.55 -2.64 -15.90
CA GLY A 244 -3.02 -1.25 -15.97
C GLY A 244 -4.53 -1.12 -15.70
N GLY A 245 -5.02 -1.62 -14.55
CA GLY A 245 -6.44 -1.51 -14.16
C GLY A 245 -6.76 -0.13 -13.55
N ASN A 246 -6.84 -0.05 -12.23
CA ASN A 246 -7.10 1.21 -11.49
C ASN A 246 -5.90 2.18 -11.46
N LEU A 247 -4.76 1.81 -12.01
CA LEU A 247 -3.51 2.58 -12.12
C LEU A 247 -2.84 3.03 -10.81
N GLY A 248 -3.45 2.83 -9.65
CA GLY A 248 -2.85 3.20 -8.36
C GLY A 248 -1.49 2.53 -8.12
N ASN A 249 -1.32 1.26 -8.53
CA ASN A 249 -0.03 0.58 -8.43
C ASN A 249 1.00 1.13 -9.43
N SER A 250 0.58 1.45 -10.65
CA SER A 250 1.45 2.08 -11.65
C SER A 250 1.91 3.47 -11.20
N SER A 251 1.02 4.24 -10.57
CA SER A 251 1.35 5.54 -9.95
C SER A 251 2.38 5.38 -8.83
N ALA A 252 2.21 4.36 -7.96
CA ALA A 252 3.17 4.06 -6.90
C ALA A 252 4.54 3.68 -7.47
N PHE A 253 4.59 2.95 -8.58
CA PHE A 253 5.85 2.62 -9.28
C PHE A 253 6.56 3.86 -9.80
N GLY A 254 5.83 4.75 -10.50
CA GLY A 254 6.38 6.02 -10.94
C GLY A 254 6.91 6.87 -9.78
N LYS A 255 6.21 6.87 -8.64
CA LYS A 255 6.65 7.54 -7.43
C LYS A 255 7.92 6.93 -6.84
N GLY A 256 8.04 5.60 -6.86
CA GLY A 256 9.23 4.89 -6.36
C GLY A 256 10.46 5.03 -7.25
N LEU A 257 10.30 5.44 -8.51
CA LEU A 257 11.38 5.64 -9.46
C LEU A 257 11.87 7.10 -9.56
N LYS A 258 11.16 8.04 -8.95
CA LYS A 258 11.53 9.44 -8.84
C LYS A 258 12.61 9.67 -7.78
#